data_abfe16f0ac6305d28976ed88513983ab
#
_entry.id   abfe16f0ac6305d28976ed88513983ab
#
_cell.length_a   1.000
_cell.length_b   1.000
_cell.length_c   1.000
_cell.angle_alpha   90.00
_cell.angle_beta   90.00
_cell.angle_gamma   90.00
#
_symmetry.space_group_name_H-M   'P 1'
#
loop_
_entity.id
_entity.type
_entity.pdbx_description
1 polymer ?
#
loop_
_entity_poly.entity_id
_entity_poly.type
_entity_poly.pdbx_seq_one_letter_code
_entity_poly.pdbx_strand_id
1 'polypeptide(L)'
;MKENYILILGAGLMQKPAIQSGKELGYKIALVDGNPNALCVPMADIFSPIDLKDKEAILAFAQKLNQDHNLKAVFTAGTDFSSVVSY
;
A
#
# COMPACT_ATOMS: atom_id res chain seq x y z
N MET A 1 -10.81 15.74 -8.85
CA MET A 1 -11.43 14.42 -8.73
C MET A 1 -10.54 13.49 -7.94
N LYS A 2 -11.13 12.67 -7.09
CA LYS A 2 -10.37 11.69 -6.32
C LYS A 2 -10.09 10.47 -7.17
N GLU A 3 -8.88 9.94 -7.03
CA GLU A 3 -8.48 8.73 -7.73
C GLU A 3 -8.67 7.52 -6.84
N ASN A 4 -8.85 6.36 -7.45
CA ASN A 4 -9.03 5.11 -6.71
C ASN A 4 -7.68 4.48 -6.43
N TYR A 5 -7.39 4.26 -5.16
CA TYR A 5 -6.13 3.71 -4.69
C TYR A 5 -6.30 2.36 -4.04
N ILE A 6 -5.28 1.54 -4.20
CA ILE A 6 -5.08 0.34 -3.40
C ILE A 6 -3.81 0.57 -2.58
N LEU A 7 -3.90 0.34 -1.28
CA LEU A 7 -2.74 0.40 -0.39
C LEU A 7 -2.18 -1.00 -0.21
N ILE A 8 -0.89 -1.15 -0.49
CA ILE A 8 -0.22 -2.44 -0.36
C ILE A 8 0.87 -2.30 0.69
N LEU A 9 0.83 -3.17 1.68
CA LEU A 9 1.79 -3.17 2.79
C LEU A 9 2.97 -4.06 2.41
N GLY A 10 4.09 -3.42 2.15
CA GLY A 10 5.30 -4.06 1.68
C GLY A 10 5.57 -3.75 0.22
N ALA A 11 6.84 -3.62 -0.12
CA ALA A 11 7.26 -3.27 -1.48
C ALA A 11 8.32 -4.24 -2.01
N GLY A 12 8.36 -5.45 -1.46
CA GLY A 12 9.29 -6.48 -1.90
C GLY A 12 8.77 -7.27 -3.10
N LEU A 13 9.55 -8.24 -3.52
CA LEU A 13 9.23 -9.04 -4.70
C LEU A 13 7.88 -9.75 -4.58
N MET A 14 7.52 -10.17 -3.37
CA MET A 14 6.26 -10.89 -3.12
C MET A 14 5.03 -10.04 -3.42
N GLN A 15 5.16 -8.73 -3.36
CA GLN A 15 4.05 -7.81 -3.60
C GLN A 15 3.89 -7.44 -5.07
N LYS A 16 4.86 -7.78 -5.92
CA LYS A 16 4.84 -7.37 -7.31
C LYS A 16 3.59 -7.81 -8.07
N PRO A 17 3.12 -9.07 -7.94
CA PRO A 17 1.91 -9.48 -8.66
C PRO A 17 0.67 -8.67 -8.27
N ALA A 18 0.54 -8.35 -6.99
CA ALA A 18 -0.60 -7.55 -6.52
C ALA A 18 -0.54 -6.14 -7.08
N ILE A 19 0.66 -5.55 -7.13
CA ILE A 19 0.85 -4.21 -7.70
C ILE A 19 0.48 -4.21 -9.17
N GLN A 20 0.96 -5.18 -9.93
CA GLN A 20 0.67 -5.28 -11.36
C GLN A 20 -0.82 -5.48 -11.60
N SER A 21 -1.45 -6.36 -10.84
CA SER A 21 -2.89 -6.59 -10.99
C SER A 21 -3.71 -5.35 -10.69
N GLY A 22 -3.32 -4.61 -9.65
CA GLY A 22 -4.01 -3.38 -9.30
C GLY A 22 -3.92 -2.35 -10.42
N LYS A 23 -2.74 -2.21 -11.00
CA LYS A 23 -2.54 -1.27 -12.12
C LYS A 23 -3.35 -1.68 -13.35
N GLU A 24 -3.38 -2.96 -13.66
CA GLU A 24 -4.15 -3.46 -14.79
C GLU A 24 -5.65 -3.21 -14.63
N LEU A 25 -6.12 -3.20 -13.40
CA LEU A 25 -7.52 -2.90 -13.11
C LEU A 25 -7.83 -1.40 -13.07
N GLY A 26 -6.81 -0.57 -13.28
CA GLY A 26 -7.01 0.87 -13.34
C GLY A 26 -6.84 1.59 -12.01
N TYR A 27 -6.35 0.91 -10.98
CA TYR A 27 -6.10 1.54 -9.69
C TYR A 27 -4.73 2.19 -9.63
N LYS A 28 -4.63 3.25 -8.85
CA LYS A 28 -3.35 3.78 -8.42
C LYS A 28 -2.84 2.99 -7.23
N ILE A 29 -1.54 2.96 -7.06
CA ILE A 29 -0.91 2.11 -6.05
C ILE A 29 -0.19 2.97 -5.02
N ALA A 30 -0.54 2.76 -3.75
CA ALA A 30 0.20 3.31 -2.62
C ALA A 30 0.93 2.16 -1.94
N LEU A 31 2.23 2.34 -1.68
CA LEU A 31 3.06 1.34 -1.03
C LEU A 31 3.61 1.87 0.28
N VAL A 32 3.71 0.99 1.25
CA VAL A 32 4.33 1.24 2.54
C VAL A 32 5.38 0.17 2.77
N ASP A 33 6.60 0.57 3.10
CA ASP A 33 7.68 -0.35 3.45
C ASP A 33 8.70 0.43 4.27
N GLY A 34 9.31 -0.23 5.26
CA GLY A 34 10.36 0.41 6.05
C GLY A 34 11.64 0.66 5.27
N ASN A 35 11.82 0.00 4.13
CA ASN A 35 13.00 0.15 3.29
C ASN A 35 12.67 0.99 2.05
N PRO A 36 13.17 2.25 1.98
CA PRO A 36 12.89 3.09 0.82
C PRO A 36 13.53 2.60 -0.48
N ASN A 37 14.43 1.63 -0.38
CA ASN A 37 15.10 1.05 -1.54
C ASN A 37 14.52 -0.32 -1.91
N ALA A 38 13.34 -0.66 -1.38
CA ALA A 38 12.70 -1.93 -1.72
C ALA A 38 12.41 -2.01 -3.21
N LEU A 39 12.35 -3.23 -3.70
CA LEU A 39 12.30 -3.52 -5.14
C LEU A 39 11.15 -2.83 -5.87
N CYS A 40 9.98 -2.79 -5.27
CA CYS A 40 8.78 -2.27 -5.93
C CYS A 40 8.48 -0.80 -5.66
N VAL A 41 9.34 -0.11 -4.88
CA VAL A 41 9.12 1.31 -4.60
C VAL A 41 8.95 2.14 -5.89
N PRO A 42 9.75 1.93 -6.94
CA PRO A 42 9.56 2.71 -8.17
C PRO A 42 8.23 2.47 -8.88
N MET A 43 7.53 1.40 -8.54
CA MET A 43 6.23 1.10 -9.15
C MET A 43 5.08 1.84 -8.48
N ALA A 44 5.32 2.47 -7.33
CA ALA A 44 4.27 3.14 -6.56
C ALA A 44 3.93 4.50 -7.15
N ASP A 45 2.66 4.85 -7.11
CA ASP A 45 2.23 6.23 -7.35
C ASP A 45 2.46 7.08 -6.11
N ILE A 46 2.28 6.47 -4.93
CA ILE A 46 2.60 7.08 -3.63
C ILE A 46 3.36 6.04 -2.82
N PHE A 47 4.46 6.47 -2.18
CA PHE A 47 5.22 5.62 -1.30
C PHE A 47 5.47 6.32 0.02
N SER A 48 5.37 5.58 1.12
CA SER A 48 5.70 6.09 2.45
C SER A 48 6.63 5.12 3.17
N PRO A 49 7.78 5.59 3.67
CA PRO A 49 8.73 4.74 4.37
C PRO A 49 8.29 4.53 5.82
N ILE A 50 7.36 3.63 6.03
CA ILE A 50 6.82 3.30 7.34
C ILE A 50 7.17 1.86 7.67
N ASP A 51 7.68 1.62 8.88
CA ASP A 51 7.93 0.26 9.36
C ASP A 51 6.60 -0.50 9.40
N LEU A 52 6.58 -1.69 8.81
CA LEU A 52 5.35 -2.49 8.75
C LEU A 52 4.86 -2.92 10.13
N LYS A 53 5.68 -2.81 11.16
CA LYS A 53 5.29 -3.06 12.54
C LYS A 53 4.62 -1.85 13.19
N ASP A 54 4.76 -0.69 12.59
CA ASP A 54 4.18 0.55 13.13
C ASP A 54 2.74 0.70 12.64
N LYS A 55 1.84 0.02 13.33
CA LYS A 55 0.43 -0.04 12.94
C LYS A 55 -0.24 1.32 12.98
N GLU A 56 0.12 2.14 13.96
CA GLU A 56 -0.48 3.47 14.10
C GLU A 56 -0.12 4.36 12.92
N ALA A 57 1.15 4.33 12.50
CA ALA A 57 1.60 5.12 11.36
C ALA A 57 0.94 4.64 10.07
N ILE A 58 0.80 3.33 9.90
CA ILE A 58 0.13 2.76 8.74
C ILE A 58 -1.33 3.20 8.71
N LEU A 59 -2.01 3.13 9.85
CA LEU A 59 -3.41 3.51 9.92
C LEU A 59 -3.59 5.00 9.62
N ALA A 60 -2.72 5.85 10.17
CA ALA A 60 -2.76 7.27 9.90
C ALA A 60 -2.55 7.56 8.42
N PHE A 61 -1.60 6.87 7.79
CA PHE A 61 -1.36 7.01 6.37
C PHE A 61 -2.57 6.58 5.54
N ALA A 62 -3.18 5.45 5.91
CA ALA A 62 -4.37 4.97 5.21
C ALA A 62 -5.53 5.95 5.33
N GLN A 63 -5.73 6.53 6.51
CA GLN A 63 -6.79 7.51 6.72
C GLN A 63 -6.58 8.76 5.88
N LYS A 64 -5.35 9.26 5.83
CA LYS A 64 -5.03 10.42 5.02
C LYS A 64 -5.21 10.11 3.54
N LEU A 65 -4.79 8.94 3.11
CA LEU A 65 -4.96 8.50 1.74
C LEU A 65 -6.45 8.47 1.36
N ASN A 66 -7.28 8.01 2.28
CA ASN A 66 -8.72 7.94 2.04
C ASN A 66 -9.39 9.32 2.09
N GLN A 67 -8.76 10.31 2.71
CA GLN A 67 -9.26 11.69 2.68
C GLN A 67 -8.95 12.36 1.34
N ASP A 68 -7.73 12.13 0.84
CA ASP A 68 -7.25 12.78 -0.38
C ASP A 68 -7.72 12.06 -1.65
N HIS A 69 -7.93 10.75 -1.53
CA HIS A 69 -8.31 9.88 -2.64
C HIS A 69 -9.36 8.88 -2.16
N ASN A 70 -9.79 7.99 -3.04
CA ASN A 70 -10.67 6.90 -2.67
C ASN A 70 -9.82 5.65 -2.38
N LEU A 71 -9.72 5.27 -1.13
CA LEU A 71 -9.01 4.05 -0.77
C LEU A 71 -9.97 2.87 -0.89
N LYS A 72 -9.73 2.00 -1.86
CA LYS A 72 -10.64 0.90 -2.18
C LYS A 72 -10.30 -0.40 -1.49
N ALA A 73 -9.03 -0.64 -1.20
CA ALA A 73 -8.61 -1.88 -0.56
C ALA A 73 -7.26 -1.70 0.11
N VAL A 74 -7.00 -2.53 1.12
CA VAL A 74 -5.70 -2.64 1.75
C VAL A 74 -5.24 -4.08 1.60
N PHE A 75 -4.05 -4.26 1.07
CA PHE A 75 -3.50 -5.57 0.74
C PHE A 75 -2.25 -5.85 1.53
N THR A 76 -2.14 -7.05 2.07
CA THR A 76 -0.87 -7.54 2.61
C THR A 76 -0.59 -8.90 1.98
N ALA A 77 0.64 -9.13 1.59
CA ALA A 77 1.03 -10.40 1.00
C ALA A 77 2.28 -10.89 1.71
N GLY A 78 2.27 -12.16 2.15
CA GLY A 78 3.41 -12.75 2.79
C GLY A 78 3.66 -12.28 4.22
N THR A 79 2.65 -11.69 4.87
CA THR A 79 2.75 -11.25 6.25
C THR A 79 1.49 -11.61 7.02
N ASP A 80 1.55 -11.49 8.34
CA ASP A 80 0.40 -11.75 9.21
C ASP A 80 -0.40 -10.50 9.54
N PHE A 81 -0.17 -9.42 8.81
CA PHE A 81 -0.84 -8.16 9.09
C PHE A 81 -2.29 -8.11 8.61
N SER A 82 -2.69 -9.02 7.76
CA SER A 82 -4.01 -8.97 7.14
C SER A 82 -5.15 -8.91 8.15
N SER A 83 -4.99 -9.58 9.29
CA SER A 83 -6.03 -9.57 10.32
C SER A 83 -6.04 -8.30 11.15
N VAL A 84 -5.04 -7.45 11.00
CA VAL A 84 -4.84 -6.27 11.85
C VAL A 84 -5.23 -4.99 11.15
N VAL A 85 -5.02 -4.91 9.86
CA VAL A 85 -5.26 -3.70 9.05
C VAL A 85 -6.25 -4.01 7.94
N SER A 86 -7.37 -4.56 8.25
CA SER A 86 -8.41 -4.82 7.27
C SER A 86 -9.46 -3.71 7.32
N TYR A 87 -10.06 -3.48 6.19
CA TYR A 87 -11.16 -2.53 6.05
C TYR A 87 -12.40 -3.24 5.62
#